data_88ce10bf138d89a84bda61de58996f90
#
_entry.id   88ce10bf138d89a84bda61de58996f90
#
_cell.length_a   1.000
_cell.length_b   1.000
_cell.length_c   1.000
_cell.angle_alpha   90.00
_cell.angle_beta   90.00
_cell.angle_gamma   90.00
#
_symmetry.space_group_name_H-M   'P 1'
#
loop_
_entity.id
_entity.type
_entity.pdbx_description
1 polymer ?
#
loop_
_entity_poly.entity_id
_entity_poly.type
_entity_poly.pdbx_seq_one_letter_code
_entity_poly.pdbx_strand_id
1 'polypeptide(L)'
;MQMNKEIASLPKPSIAFVAPMTEFRNTVKSVFKNIPSLKNVDVVSPVDLTKKKEGYDIVLVDEAHHLATYGKSTSHLSFKQADDRLGFTDYENTTQLDWIKKQAKHVAIFFYDRKQSTSGADVPEKDFLAMKDEKKNNWYPINHQIRLIAGEDYISYWSKLLRNETNENAPDFRSTGYDFKIFDDCAEMMDAIKEKDKEYDGLCRVVSGYGFPFTKSMRDKKGIHSTQDYDFMIDGKKYSWNGINENFATDEKSVSLIGSVFTCQGYDLNYAGVIFSNDIRFNKEKGVIECVPSSYYDKHGKVGTDVNKTIEDIINSYLVLLTRGMKGTYIYCCDKNLKEYLKQKFGKTN
;
A
#
# COMPACT_ATOMS: atom_id res chain seq x y z
N MET A 1 -18.47 -2.39 22.50
CA MET A 1 -18.35 -0.97 22.09
C MET A 1 -19.58 -0.23 22.62
N GLN A 2 -19.44 0.57 23.69
CA GLN A 2 -20.54 1.45 24.09
C GLN A 2 -20.59 2.58 23.04
N MET A 3 -21.61 2.52 22.18
CA MET A 3 -21.92 3.64 21.30
C MET A 3 -22.15 4.88 22.16
N ASN A 4 -21.55 6.00 21.79
CA ASN A 4 -21.82 7.27 22.45
C ASN A 4 -23.34 7.50 22.44
N LYS A 5 -23.93 7.77 23.58
CA LYS A 5 -25.39 7.96 23.72
C LYS A 5 -25.93 9.05 22.78
N GLU A 6 -25.10 10.05 22.48
CA GLU A 6 -25.47 11.13 21.53
C GLU A 6 -25.66 10.57 20.11
N ILE A 7 -24.77 9.70 19.64
CA ILE A 7 -24.89 9.07 18.30
C ILE A 7 -26.11 8.15 18.26
N ALA A 8 -26.35 7.39 19.32
CA ALA A 8 -27.49 6.48 19.42
C ALA A 8 -28.83 7.23 19.37
N SER A 9 -28.87 8.51 19.75
CA SER A 9 -30.06 9.34 19.71
C SER A 9 -30.33 9.98 18.34
N LEU A 10 -29.37 9.94 17.41
CA LEU A 10 -29.53 10.50 16.07
C LEU A 10 -30.43 9.60 15.22
N PRO A 11 -31.52 10.10 14.65
CA PRO A 11 -32.45 9.29 13.86
C PRO A 11 -31.79 8.78 12.55
N LYS A 12 -30.81 9.50 12.00
CA LYS A 12 -30.09 9.15 10.78
C LYS A 12 -28.73 9.86 10.78
N PRO A 13 -27.68 9.30 11.39
CA PRO A 13 -26.38 9.93 11.40
C PRO A 13 -25.78 10.04 9.98
N SER A 14 -25.15 11.17 9.68
CA SER A 14 -24.38 11.35 8.47
C SER A 14 -23.01 10.68 8.65
N ILE A 15 -22.66 9.79 7.71
CA ILE A 15 -21.44 8.98 7.80
C ILE A 15 -20.57 9.22 6.58
N ALA A 16 -19.29 9.47 6.78
CA ALA A 16 -18.27 9.45 5.75
C ALA A 16 -17.33 8.26 5.92
N PHE A 17 -17.03 7.57 4.83
CA PHE A 17 -15.89 6.66 4.69
C PHE A 17 -14.81 7.37 3.88
N VAL A 18 -13.70 7.66 4.50
CA VAL A 18 -12.56 8.36 3.89
C VAL A 18 -11.49 7.37 3.51
N ALA A 19 -11.13 7.35 2.23
CA ALA A 19 -10.01 6.59 1.72
C ALA A 19 -9.07 7.51 0.93
N PRO A 20 -7.81 7.69 1.37
CA PRO A 20 -6.83 8.53 0.66
C PRO A 20 -6.54 8.03 -0.75
N MET A 21 -6.49 6.71 -0.94
CA MET A 21 -6.14 6.08 -2.20
C MET A 21 -7.31 6.01 -3.17
N THR A 22 -7.11 6.51 -4.39
CA THR A 22 -8.18 6.65 -5.40
C THR A 22 -8.73 5.30 -5.83
N GLU A 23 -7.86 4.33 -6.09
CA GLU A 23 -8.24 3.00 -6.56
C GLU A 23 -9.16 2.29 -5.57
N PHE A 24 -8.68 2.19 -4.33
CA PHE A 24 -9.43 1.58 -3.23
C PHE A 24 -10.77 2.29 -3.01
N ARG A 25 -10.77 3.62 -3.01
CA ARG A 25 -11.99 4.43 -2.86
C ARG A 25 -13.04 4.14 -3.92
N ASN A 26 -12.63 3.97 -5.19
CA ASN A 26 -13.53 3.64 -6.29
C ASN A 26 -14.16 2.26 -6.10
N THR A 27 -13.40 1.28 -5.66
CA THR A 27 -13.89 -0.07 -5.32
C THR A 27 -14.90 -0.02 -4.18
N VAL A 28 -14.58 0.67 -3.08
CA VAL A 28 -15.50 0.82 -1.93
C VAL A 28 -16.79 1.52 -2.36
N LYS A 29 -16.72 2.55 -3.20
CA LYS A 29 -17.91 3.20 -3.77
C LYS A 29 -18.81 2.23 -4.52
N SER A 30 -18.20 1.37 -5.35
CA SER A 30 -18.95 0.36 -6.12
C SER A 30 -19.64 -0.65 -5.20
N VAL A 31 -18.92 -1.15 -4.18
CA VAL A 31 -19.45 -2.10 -3.19
C VAL A 31 -20.60 -1.47 -2.40
N PHE A 32 -20.41 -0.26 -1.86
CA PHE A 32 -21.42 0.40 -1.03
C PHE A 32 -22.71 0.71 -1.79
N LYS A 33 -22.63 1.02 -3.09
CA LYS A 33 -23.81 1.19 -3.95
C LYS A 33 -24.71 -0.06 -4.03
N ASN A 34 -24.09 -1.24 -3.93
CA ASN A 34 -24.78 -2.52 -4.07
C ASN A 34 -25.34 -3.04 -2.74
N ILE A 35 -24.95 -2.45 -1.61
CA ILE A 35 -25.41 -2.85 -0.28
C ILE A 35 -26.44 -1.82 0.22
N PRO A 36 -27.74 -2.20 0.34
CA PRO A 36 -28.80 -1.25 0.68
C PRO A 36 -28.55 -0.43 1.96
N SER A 37 -27.98 -1.03 3.00
CA SER A 37 -27.69 -0.37 4.29
C SER A 37 -26.54 0.64 4.20
N LEU A 38 -25.67 0.55 3.19
CA LEU A 38 -24.49 1.41 3.01
C LEU A 38 -24.66 2.51 1.97
N LYS A 39 -25.79 2.52 1.24
CA LYS A 39 -26.04 3.51 0.16
C LYS A 39 -25.99 4.98 0.61
N ASN A 40 -26.21 5.24 1.89
CA ASN A 40 -26.19 6.59 2.46
C ASN A 40 -24.84 6.96 3.11
N VAL A 41 -23.83 6.12 2.99
CA VAL A 41 -22.46 6.42 3.45
C VAL A 41 -21.72 7.14 2.31
N ASP A 42 -21.23 8.33 2.57
CA ASP A 42 -20.43 9.08 1.62
C ASP A 42 -19.01 8.52 1.57
N VAL A 43 -18.61 7.93 0.44
CA VAL A 43 -17.23 7.46 0.23
C VAL A 43 -16.43 8.55 -0.47
N VAL A 44 -15.49 9.17 0.23
CA VAL A 44 -14.85 10.42 -0.21
C VAL A 44 -13.32 10.38 -0.05
N SER A 45 -12.64 11.29 -0.79
CA SER A 45 -11.23 11.61 -0.51
C SER A 45 -11.13 12.55 0.70
N PRO A 46 -9.93 12.68 1.33
CA PRO A 46 -9.73 13.70 2.37
C PRO A 46 -10.07 15.12 1.90
N VAL A 47 -9.77 15.46 0.64
CA VAL A 47 -10.13 16.77 0.05
C VAL A 47 -11.64 16.90 -0.15
N ASP A 48 -12.31 15.87 -0.63
CA ASP A 48 -13.77 15.92 -0.85
C ASP A 48 -14.54 15.98 0.47
N LEU A 49 -14.02 15.38 1.54
CA LEU A 49 -14.58 15.47 2.88
C LEU A 49 -14.79 16.94 3.30
N THR A 50 -13.84 17.83 2.95
CA THR A 50 -13.90 19.25 3.33
C THR A 50 -14.99 20.05 2.61
N LYS A 51 -15.63 19.50 1.59
CA LYS A 51 -16.69 20.18 0.81
C LYS A 51 -18.03 20.25 1.52
N LYS A 52 -18.26 19.39 2.51
CA LYS A 52 -19.51 19.37 3.28
C LYS A 52 -19.42 20.35 4.46
N LYS A 53 -20.11 21.47 4.35
CA LYS A 53 -20.03 22.58 5.34
C LYS A 53 -20.40 22.15 6.75
N GLU A 54 -21.42 21.31 6.90
CA GLU A 54 -21.93 20.85 8.19
C GLU A 54 -21.09 19.73 8.81
N GLY A 55 -20.06 19.22 8.11
CA GLY A 55 -19.31 18.06 8.52
C GLY A 55 -20.13 16.76 8.56
N TYR A 56 -19.61 15.75 9.25
CA TYR A 56 -20.23 14.43 9.37
C TYR A 56 -20.34 14.03 10.85
N ASP A 57 -21.39 13.30 11.18
CA ASP A 57 -21.56 12.82 12.55
C ASP A 57 -20.54 11.73 12.88
N ILE A 58 -20.22 10.88 11.90
CA ILE A 58 -19.24 9.81 12.01
C ILE A 58 -18.31 9.85 10.79
N VAL A 59 -17.01 9.81 11.03
CA VAL A 59 -15.99 9.70 9.97
C VAL A 59 -15.16 8.45 10.22
N LEU A 60 -15.17 7.53 9.25
CA LEU A 60 -14.33 6.34 9.23
C LEU A 60 -13.18 6.60 8.25
N VAL A 61 -11.95 6.42 8.69
CA VAL A 61 -10.76 6.66 7.86
C VAL A 61 -9.99 5.36 7.71
N ASP A 62 -10.00 4.82 6.52
CA ASP A 62 -9.18 3.65 6.22
C ASP A 62 -7.84 4.07 5.63
N GLU A 63 -6.80 3.23 5.82
CA GLU A 63 -5.43 3.51 5.42
C GLU A 63 -4.97 4.91 5.91
N ALA A 64 -5.25 5.24 7.17
CA ALA A 64 -4.99 6.58 7.71
C ALA A 64 -3.51 6.99 7.68
N HIS A 65 -2.60 6.02 7.57
CA HIS A 65 -1.17 6.27 7.41
C HIS A 65 -0.80 6.92 6.07
N HIS A 66 -1.75 6.97 5.09
CA HIS A 66 -1.59 7.68 3.82
C HIS A 66 -2.21 9.08 3.81
N LEU A 67 -2.70 9.58 4.92
CA LEU A 67 -3.07 10.99 5.03
C LEU A 67 -1.84 11.86 4.80
N ALA A 68 -1.98 12.93 4.01
CA ALA A 68 -0.87 13.74 3.54
C ALA A 68 -0.66 15.03 4.36
N THR A 69 0.58 15.52 4.33
CA THR A 69 0.98 16.86 4.80
C THR A 69 0.99 17.83 3.62
N TYR A 70 0.90 19.15 3.89
CA TYR A 70 0.93 20.21 2.86
C TYR A 70 2.22 20.20 2.04
N GLY A 71 3.38 20.24 2.69
CA GLY A 71 4.69 20.37 2.04
C GLY A 71 5.05 19.23 1.09
N LYS A 72 4.32 18.13 1.15
CA LYS A 72 4.54 16.91 0.37
C LYS A 72 3.36 16.54 -0.51
N SER A 73 2.34 17.40 -0.56
CA SER A 73 1.17 17.19 -1.42
C SER A 73 1.53 17.45 -2.89
N THR A 74 1.06 16.57 -3.77
CA THR A 74 1.20 16.74 -5.24
C THR A 74 0.34 17.88 -5.79
N SER A 75 -0.60 18.40 -5.01
CA SER A 75 -1.50 19.49 -5.38
C SER A 75 -1.65 20.49 -4.25
N HIS A 76 -0.67 21.38 -4.13
CA HIS A 76 -0.71 22.48 -3.15
C HIS A 76 -1.97 23.34 -3.27
N LEU A 77 -2.48 23.55 -4.50
CA LEU A 77 -3.70 24.35 -4.71
C LEU A 77 -4.93 23.71 -4.09
N SER A 78 -5.14 22.41 -4.31
CA SER A 78 -6.29 21.70 -3.73
C SER A 78 -6.20 21.58 -2.22
N PHE A 79 -4.98 21.46 -1.69
CA PHE A 79 -4.72 21.42 -0.26
C PHE A 79 -5.10 22.77 0.38
N LYS A 80 -4.59 23.87 -0.17
CA LYS A 80 -4.92 25.22 0.29
C LYS A 80 -6.41 25.51 0.23
N GLN A 81 -7.08 25.14 -0.87
CA GLN A 81 -8.53 25.29 -0.97
C GLN A 81 -9.30 24.50 0.09
N ALA A 82 -8.80 23.35 0.50
CA ALA A 82 -9.40 22.56 1.57
C ALA A 82 -9.22 23.25 2.94
N ASP A 83 -8.03 23.76 3.20
CA ASP A 83 -7.73 24.56 4.40
C ASP A 83 -8.65 25.80 4.48
N ASP A 84 -8.77 26.55 3.38
CA ASP A 84 -9.62 27.75 3.31
C ASP A 84 -11.09 27.41 3.64
N ARG A 85 -11.62 26.28 3.13
CA ARG A 85 -13.00 25.82 3.45
C ARG A 85 -13.20 25.55 4.92
N LEU A 86 -12.16 25.08 5.59
CA LEU A 86 -12.18 24.73 7.02
C LEU A 86 -11.73 25.87 7.93
N GLY A 87 -11.29 27.01 7.37
CA GLY A 87 -10.82 28.16 8.13
C GLY A 87 -9.43 27.98 8.72
N PHE A 88 -8.60 27.09 8.16
CA PHE A 88 -7.18 27.01 8.49
C PHE A 88 -6.41 28.07 7.71
N THR A 89 -5.44 28.71 8.37
CA THR A 89 -4.60 29.77 7.79
C THR A 89 -3.12 29.42 7.77
N ASP A 90 -2.72 28.43 8.57
CA ASP A 90 -1.35 27.92 8.62
C ASP A 90 -1.23 26.67 7.71
N TYR A 91 -1.22 26.92 6.40
CA TYR A 91 -1.21 25.86 5.39
C TYR A 91 -0.01 24.94 5.48
N GLU A 92 1.16 25.45 5.90
CA GLU A 92 2.40 24.66 5.95
C GLU A 92 2.39 23.62 7.06
N ASN A 93 1.68 23.87 8.14
CA ASN A 93 1.60 23.00 9.30
C ASN A 93 0.27 22.21 9.37
N THR A 94 -0.72 22.55 8.54
CA THR A 94 -1.98 21.82 8.49
C THR A 94 -1.80 20.49 7.76
N THR A 95 -2.51 19.46 8.21
CA THR A 95 -2.50 18.11 7.64
C THR A 95 -3.90 17.64 7.27
N GLN A 96 -4.01 16.60 6.45
CA GLN A 96 -5.30 15.95 6.19
C GLN A 96 -5.91 15.31 7.46
N LEU A 97 -5.09 14.98 8.46
CA LEU A 97 -5.56 14.54 9.76
C LEU A 97 -6.36 15.64 10.48
N ASP A 98 -5.90 16.90 10.38
CA ASP A 98 -6.58 18.05 10.98
C ASP A 98 -7.93 18.31 10.30
N TRP A 99 -8.01 18.12 8.97
CA TRP A 99 -9.28 18.23 8.27
C TRP A 99 -10.31 17.23 8.76
N ILE A 100 -9.89 15.98 8.97
CA ILE A 100 -10.77 14.92 9.47
C ILE A 100 -11.24 15.23 10.88
N LYS A 101 -10.33 15.66 11.77
CA LYS A 101 -10.68 16.09 13.14
C LYS A 101 -11.69 17.24 13.12
N LYS A 102 -11.55 18.17 12.20
CA LYS A 102 -12.45 19.33 12.06
C LYS A 102 -13.81 18.95 11.52
N GLN A 103 -13.86 17.98 10.61
CA GLN A 103 -15.08 17.54 9.92
C GLN A 103 -15.90 16.51 10.72
N ALA A 104 -15.29 15.81 11.67
CA ALA A 104 -15.99 14.85 12.52
C ALA A 104 -16.65 15.56 13.69
N LYS A 105 -18.01 15.56 13.72
CA LYS A 105 -18.77 16.21 14.80
C LYS A 105 -18.76 15.42 16.11
N HIS A 106 -18.89 14.10 16.03
CA HIS A 106 -18.99 13.23 17.20
C HIS A 106 -17.88 12.20 17.29
N VAL A 107 -17.59 11.47 16.19
CA VAL A 107 -16.62 10.38 16.18
C VAL A 107 -15.82 10.37 14.88
N ALA A 108 -14.49 10.28 15.02
CA ALA A 108 -13.59 9.83 13.95
C ALA A 108 -12.93 8.50 14.36
N ILE A 109 -12.92 7.53 13.47
CA ILE A 109 -12.28 6.23 13.67
C ILE A 109 -11.19 6.11 12.60
N PHE A 110 -9.94 5.92 13.03
CA PHE A 110 -8.78 5.79 12.15
C PHE A 110 -8.27 4.37 12.18
N PHE A 111 -8.20 3.71 11.02
CA PHE A 111 -7.45 2.48 10.84
C PHE A 111 -6.04 2.86 10.38
N TYR A 112 -5.08 2.65 11.26
CA TYR A 112 -3.71 3.13 11.10
C TYR A 112 -2.70 1.99 11.30
N ASP A 113 -1.79 1.85 10.35
CA ASP A 113 -0.64 0.95 10.47
C ASP A 113 0.64 1.67 10.03
N ARG A 114 1.52 1.99 10.99
CA ARG A 114 2.80 2.64 10.72
C ARG A 114 3.65 1.90 9.68
N LYS A 115 3.65 0.56 9.73
CA LYS A 115 4.49 -0.28 8.86
C LYS A 115 4.06 -0.24 7.39
N GLN A 116 2.88 0.27 7.11
CA GLN A 116 2.35 0.43 5.75
C GLN A 116 2.51 1.86 5.19
N SER A 117 3.05 2.81 5.96
CA SER A 117 3.46 4.12 5.42
C SER A 117 4.65 3.92 4.49
N THR A 118 4.46 4.25 3.21
CA THR A 118 5.42 4.03 2.12
C THR A 118 5.80 5.32 1.41
N SER A 119 5.34 6.47 1.91
CA SER A 119 5.60 7.78 1.31
C SER A 119 6.06 8.80 2.35
N GLY A 120 7.10 9.54 2.00
CA GLY A 120 7.52 10.71 2.79
C GLY A 120 6.49 11.84 2.84
N ALA A 121 5.40 11.75 2.04
CA ALA A 121 4.27 12.68 2.05
C ALA A 121 3.24 12.39 3.14
N ASP A 122 3.33 11.23 3.78
CA ASP A 122 2.38 10.79 4.79
C ASP A 122 2.48 11.62 6.08
N VAL A 123 1.37 11.76 6.79
CA VAL A 123 1.33 12.40 8.11
C VAL A 123 2.26 11.65 9.07
N PRO A 124 3.16 12.34 9.78
CA PRO A 124 4.10 11.71 10.70
C PRO A 124 3.40 10.91 11.80
N GLU A 125 3.98 9.78 12.19
CA GLU A 125 3.48 8.94 13.29
C GLU A 125 3.27 9.71 14.59
N LYS A 126 4.16 10.67 14.89
CA LYS A 126 4.06 11.50 16.10
C LYS A 126 2.69 12.18 16.25
N ASP A 127 2.05 12.54 15.11
CA ASP A 127 0.77 13.24 15.12
C ASP A 127 -0.39 12.27 15.46
N PHE A 128 -0.28 11.00 15.07
CA PHE A 128 -1.19 9.94 15.52
C PHE A 128 -0.95 9.56 16.98
N LEU A 129 0.31 9.47 17.42
CA LEU A 129 0.64 9.18 18.82
C LEU A 129 0.18 10.29 19.75
N ALA A 130 0.26 11.55 19.33
CA ALA A 130 -0.28 12.67 20.11
C ALA A 130 -1.78 12.51 20.41
N MET A 131 -2.57 11.92 19.47
CA MET A 131 -3.98 11.61 19.72
C MET A 131 -4.17 10.51 20.77
N LYS A 132 -3.24 9.55 20.87
CA LYS A 132 -3.31 8.46 21.84
C LYS A 132 -3.28 8.97 23.28
N ASP A 133 -2.53 10.04 23.54
CA ASP A 133 -2.33 10.62 24.86
C ASP A 133 -3.49 11.54 25.30
N GLU A 134 -4.40 11.88 24.39
CA GLU A 134 -5.59 12.65 24.71
C GLU A 134 -6.62 11.79 25.48
N LYS A 135 -7.01 12.18 26.70
CA LYS A 135 -7.92 11.42 27.58
C LYS A 135 -9.29 11.06 26.97
N LYS A 136 -9.73 11.83 25.95
CA LYS A 136 -11.02 11.58 25.27
C LYS A 136 -10.93 10.52 24.17
N ASN A 137 -9.72 10.13 23.76
CA ASN A 137 -9.50 9.21 22.67
C ASN A 137 -9.27 7.78 23.19
N ASN A 138 -9.68 6.80 22.39
CA ASN A 138 -9.46 5.40 22.67
C ASN A 138 -8.51 4.82 21.63
N TRP A 139 -7.53 4.05 22.08
CA TRP A 139 -6.59 3.34 21.24
C TRP A 139 -6.78 1.84 21.37
N TYR A 140 -7.05 1.16 20.26
CA TYR A 140 -7.29 -0.27 20.20
C TYR A 140 -6.22 -0.95 19.35
N PRO A 141 -5.17 -1.57 19.93
CA PRO A 141 -4.20 -2.31 19.15
C PRO A 141 -4.82 -3.56 18.54
N ILE A 142 -4.67 -3.73 17.22
CA ILE A 142 -5.04 -4.94 16.50
C ILE A 142 -3.74 -5.66 16.17
N ASN A 143 -3.42 -6.71 16.92
CA ASN A 143 -2.13 -7.40 16.85
C ASN A 143 -2.19 -8.73 16.08
N HIS A 144 -3.37 -9.14 15.61
CA HIS A 144 -3.53 -10.43 14.94
C HIS A 144 -3.69 -10.26 13.43
N GLN A 145 -2.85 -10.99 12.70
CA GLN A 145 -2.94 -11.12 11.26
C GLN A 145 -3.79 -12.35 10.90
N ILE A 146 -4.96 -12.10 10.30
CA ILE A 146 -5.90 -13.16 9.86
C ILE A 146 -5.96 -13.31 8.34
N ARG A 147 -5.27 -12.47 7.59
CA ARG A 147 -5.35 -12.41 6.13
C ARG A 147 -4.51 -13.50 5.46
N LEU A 148 -3.24 -13.64 5.87
CA LEU A 148 -2.32 -14.60 5.29
C LEU A 148 -2.42 -15.97 5.95
N ILE A 149 -2.50 -17.03 5.14
CA ILE A 149 -2.42 -18.41 5.62
C ILE A 149 -1.07 -18.68 6.31
N ALA A 150 0.01 -18.04 5.86
CA ALA A 150 1.33 -18.15 6.46
C ALA A 150 1.44 -17.59 7.89
N GLY A 151 0.47 -16.76 8.33
CA GLY A 151 0.40 -16.23 9.69
C GLY A 151 1.40 -15.11 10.01
N GLU A 152 1.50 -14.78 11.30
CA GLU A 152 2.35 -13.69 11.82
C GLU A 152 3.84 -13.98 11.68
N ASP A 153 4.25 -15.23 11.79
CA ASP A 153 5.66 -15.62 11.70
C ASP A 153 6.28 -15.27 10.34
N TYR A 154 5.50 -15.40 9.27
CA TYR A 154 5.90 -15.00 7.93
C TYR A 154 6.23 -13.49 7.85
N ILE A 155 5.34 -12.66 8.37
CA ILE A 155 5.50 -11.20 8.35
C ILE A 155 6.66 -10.77 9.26
N SER A 156 6.72 -11.34 10.47
CA SER A 156 7.79 -11.07 11.42
C SER A 156 9.15 -11.46 10.86
N TYR A 157 9.23 -12.62 10.21
CA TYR A 157 10.47 -13.08 9.60
C TYR A 157 10.93 -12.14 8.48
N TRP A 158 10.05 -11.78 7.54
CA TRP A 158 10.39 -10.85 6.46
C TRP A 158 10.79 -9.47 6.98
N SER A 159 10.07 -8.97 8.00
CA SER A 159 10.41 -7.69 8.63
C SER A 159 11.83 -7.69 9.22
N LYS A 160 12.20 -8.75 9.93
CA LYS A 160 13.54 -8.91 10.50
C LYS A 160 14.61 -9.12 9.42
N LEU A 161 14.32 -9.96 8.42
CA LEU A 161 15.26 -10.28 7.34
C LEU A 161 15.63 -9.04 6.52
N LEU A 162 14.65 -8.26 6.09
CA LEU A 162 14.87 -7.06 5.28
C LEU A 162 15.60 -5.94 6.06
N ARG A 163 15.50 -5.94 7.39
CA ARG A 163 16.21 -5.00 8.28
C ARG A 163 17.55 -5.53 8.78
N ASN A 164 17.96 -6.72 8.33
CA ASN A 164 19.15 -7.41 8.81
C ASN A 164 19.16 -7.69 10.34
N GLU A 165 17.98 -7.89 10.91
CA GLU A 165 17.78 -8.20 12.34
C GLU A 165 17.80 -9.71 12.62
N THR A 166 17.88 -10.55 11.58
CA THR A 166 18.02 -12.00 11.69
C THR A 166 18.92 -12.57 10.62
N ASN A 167 19.64 -13.63 10.98
CA ASN A 167 20.41 -14.49 10.07
C ASN A 167 19.89 -15.94 10.06
N GLU A 168 18.80 -16.20 10.75
CA GLU A 168 18.19 -17.53 10.82
C GLU A 168 17.55 -17.92 9.48
N ASN A 169 17.34 -19.22 9.30
CA ASN A 169 16.54 -19.70 8.18
C ASN A 169 15.07 -19.40 8.41
N ALA A 170 14.32 -19.29 7.33
CA ALA A 170 12.89 -19.07 7.39
C ALA A 170 12.19 -20.24 8.10
N PRO A 171 11.15 -19.98 8.91
CA PRO A 171 10.24 -21.00 9.37
C PRO A 171 9.59 -21.74 8.17
N ASP A 172 9.14 -22.95 8.41
CA ASP A 172 8.44 -23.72 7.36
C ASP A 172 6.99 -23.22 7.18
N PHE A 173 6.82 -22.20 6.36
CA PHE A 173 5.49 -21.66 6.03
C PHE A 173 4.64 -22.61 5.18
N ARG A 174 5.27 -23.59 4.49
CA ARG A 174 4.55 -24.57 3.64
C ARG A 174 3.73 -25.52 4.47
N SER A 175 4.12 -25.80 5.70
CA SER A 175 3.35 -26.62 6.64
C SER A 175 1.97 -26.03 6.93
N THR A 176 1.77 -24.73 6.72
CA THR A 176 0.47 -24.05 6.85
C THR A 176 -0.39 -24.16 5.59
N GLY A 177 0.12 -24.72 4.49
CA GLY A 177 -0.51 -24.71 3.18
C GLY A 177 -0.24 -23.45 2.35
N TYR A 178 0.66 -22.56 2.80
CA TYR A 178 1.06 -21.39 2.06
C TYR A 178 2.00 -21.73 0.90
N ASP A 179 1.60 -21.36 -0.33
CA ASP A 179 2.40 -21.63 -1.53
C ASP A 179 3.46 -20.54 -1.72
N PHE A 180 4.71 -20.90 -1.44
CA PHE A 180 5.85 -19.99 -1.52
C PHE A 180 6.93 -20.52 -2.47
N LYS A 181 7.30 -19.71 -3.48
CA LYS A 181 8.32 -20.09 -4.48
C LYS A 181 9.24 -18.91 -4.81
N ILE A 182 10.52 -19.21 -5.09
CA ILE A 182 11.51 -18.27 -5.62
C ILE A 182 11.91 -18.73 -7.02
N PHE A 183 11.64 -17.91 -8.02
CA PHE A 183 11.85 -18.22 -9.42
C PHE A 183 13.22 -17.74 -9.91
N ASP A 184 13.80 -18.46 -10.85
CA ASP A 184 15.04 -18.08 -11.53
C ASP A 184 14.78 -17.13 -12.71
N ASP A 185 13.66 -17.28 -13.40
CA ASP A 185 13.22 -16.48 -14.54
C ASP A 185 11.96 -15.69 -14.20
N CYS A 186 11.97 -14.40 -14.51
CA CYS A 186 10.82 -13.51 -14.23
C CYS A 186 9.59 -13.88 -15.06
N ALA A 187 9.77 -14.32 -16.30
CA ALA A 187 8.63 -14.68 -17.14
C ALA A 187 8.00 -16.00 -16.70
N GLU A 188 8.77 -16.98 -16.21
CA GLU A 188 8.21 -18.19 -15.61
C GLU A 188 7.36 -17.86 -14.38
N MET A 189 7.81 -16.93 -13.53
CA MET A 189 7.01 -16.45 -12.41
C MET A 189 5.72 -15.77 -12.88
N MET A 190 5.80 -14.92 -13.91
CA MET A 190 4.60 -14.25 -14.44
C MET A 190 3.60 -15.25 -15.03
N ASP A 191 4.07 -16.27 -15.73
CA ASP A 191 3.20 -17.30 -16.30
C ASP A 191 2.56 -18.16 -15.19
N ALA A 192 3.33 -18.49 -14.14
CA ALA A 192 2.78 -19.17 -12.97
C ALA A 192 1.69 -18.34 -12.25
N ILE A 193 1.86 -17.02 -12.14
CA ILE A 193 0.82 -16.13 -11.59
C ILE A 193 -0.42 -16.07 -12.48
N LYS A 194 -0.27 -16.07 -13.81
CA LYS A 194 -1.41 -16.13 -14.75
C LYS A 194 -2.19 -17.45 -14.62
N GLU A 195 -1.50 -18.54 -14.40
CA GLU A 195 -2.15 -19.83 -14.15
C GLU A 195 -2.93 -19.80 -12.83
N LYS A 196 -2.35 -19.22 -11.77
CA LYS A 196 -3.04 -19.02 -10.50
C LYS A 196 -4.25 -18.07 -10.65
N ASP A 197 -4.16 -17.04 -11.47
CA ASP A 197 -5.29 -16.13 -11.73
C ASP A 197 -6.49 -16.88 -12.35
N LYS A 198 -6.23 -17.82 -13.26
CA LYS A 198 -7.26 -18.69 -13.83
C LYS A 198 -7.81 -19.71 -12.82
N GLU A 199 -6.90 -20.31 -12.00
CA GLU A 199 -7.28 -21.32 -10.99
C GLU A 199 -8.18 -20.73 -9.90
N TYR A 200 -7.95 -19.48 -9.50
CA TYR A 200 -8.65 -18.81 -8.39
C TYR A 200 -9.68 -17.76 -8.84
N ASP A 201 -10.03 -17.74 -10.12
CA ASP A 201 -11.00 -16.79 -10.69
C ASP A 201 -10.62 -15.31 -10.42
N GLY A 202 -9.33 -15.00 -10.60
CA GLY A 202 -8.78 -13.65 -10.47
C GLY A 202 -7.99 -13.37 -9.19
N LEU A 203 -7.67 -12.10 -9.01
CA LEU A 203 -6.92 -11.57 -7.86
C LEU A 203 -5.51 -12.17 -7.68
N CYS A 204 -4.84 -12.52 -8.78
CA CYS A 204 -3.43 -12.89 -8.78
C CYS A 204 -2.65 -11.90 -9.64
N ARG A 205 -1.70 -11.18 -9.07
CA ARG A 205 -1.00 -10.09 -9.75
C ARG A 205 0.49 -10.11 -9.48
N VAL A 206 1.25 -9.63 -10.46
CA VAL A 206 2.68 -9.38 -10.30
C VAL A 206 2.88 -7.91 -9.93
N VAL A 207 3.69 -7.67 -8.90
CA VAL A 207 3.93 -6.35 -8.31
C VAL A 207 5.42 -6.17 -8.01
N SER A 208 5.87 -4.93 -7.96
CA SER A 208 7.27 -4.60 -7.67
C SER A 208 7.39 -3.32 -6.84
N GLY A 209 8.53 -3.14 -6.18
CA GLY A 209 8.97 -1.85 -5.65
C GLY A 209 9.26 -0.83 -6.76
N TYR A 210 9.69 0.37 -6.39
CA TYR A 210 9.98 1.46 -7.35
C TYR A 210 11.42 1.45 -7.89
N GLY A 211 12.01 0.28 -8.06
CA GLY A 211 13.39 0.13 -8.57
C GLY A 211 13.52 0.16 -10.09
N PHE A 212 12.47 0.55 -10.81
CA PHE A 212 12.52 0.74 -12.28
C PHE A 212 12.13 2.17 -12.65
N PRO A 213 12.80 2.75 -13.68
CA PRO A 213 12.42 4.07 -14.17
C PRO A 213 11.02 4.02 -14.80
N PHE A 214 10.20 4.97 -14.40
CA PHE A 214 8.84 5.09 -14.92
C PHE A 214 8.75 6.22 -15.94
N THR A 215 8.34 5.92 -17.17
CA THR A 215 8.28 6.88 -18.27
C THR A 215 6.82 7.24 -18.58
N LYS A 216 6.36 8.40 -18.09
CA LYS A 216 5.00 8.92 -18.38
C LYS A 216 4.69 9.10 -19.88
N SER A 217 5.72 9.28 -20.70
CA SER A 217 5.58 9.48 -22.16
C SER A 217 5.06 8.24 -22.90
N MET A 218 5.09 7.07 -22.26
CA MET A 218 4.63 5.82 -22.85
C MET A 218 3.15 5.52 -22.58
N ARG A 219 2.44 6.42 -21.91
CA ARG A 219 0.99 6.28 -21.67
C ARG A 219 0.21 6.97 -22.77
N ASP A 220 -0.85 6.32 -23.23
CA ASP A 220 -1.87 6.96 -24.03
C ASP A 220 -2.63 8.02 -23.22
N LYS A 221 -3.52 8.79 -23.89
CA LYS A 221 -4.32 9.83 -23.24
C LYS A 221 -5.27 9.30 -22.14
N LYS A 222 -5.46 7.98 -22.06
CA LYS A 222 -6.26 7.29 -21.04
C LYS A 222 -5.39 6.70 -19.91
N GLY A 223 -4.08 6.88 -19.96
CA GLY A 223 -3.14 6.33 -19.00
C GLY A 223 -2.84 4.84 -19.19
N ILE A 224 -3.28 4.24 -20.29
CA ILE A 224 -3.04 2.83 -20.65
C ILE A 224 -1.81 2.78 -21.56
N HIS A 225 -0.86 1.88 -21.29
CA HIS A 225 0.27 1.66 -22.16
C HIS A 225 -0.19 1.08 -23.50
N SER A 226 0.42 1.58 -24.58
CA SER A 226 0.27 0.95 -25.89
C SER A 226 0.87 -0.45 -25.82
N THR A 227 0.27 -1.41 -26.53
CA THR A 227 0.74 -2.80 -26.59
C THR A 227 2.13 -2.95 -27.21
N GLN A 228 2.67 -1.89 -27.78
CA GLN A 228 4.01 -1.84 -28.42
C GLN A 228 5.08 -1.23 -27.52
N ASP A 229 4.68 -0.55 -26.44
CA ASP A 229 5.59 0.14 -25.52
C ASP A 229 5.87 -0.73 -24.29
N TYR A 230 7.06 -0.54 -23.74
CA TYR A 230 7.47 -1.15 -22.47
C TYR A 230 8.20 -0.13 -21.60
N ASP A 231 8.16 -0.31 -20.29
CA ASP A 231 8.82 0.60 -19.36
C ASP A 231 10.23 0.16 -19.01
N PHE A 232 10.46 -1.16 -18.93
CA PHE A 232 11.77 -1.71 -18.57
C PHE A 232 11.95 -3.13 -19.10
N MET A 233 13.17 -3.63 -18.97
CA MET A 233 13.53 -4.99 -19.37
C MET A 233 14.10 -5.76 -18.17
N ILE A 234 13.71 -7.04 -18.07
CA ILE A 234 14.31 -8.02 -17.16
C ILE A 234 14.72 -9.21 -18.02
N ASP A 235 15.97 -9.65 -17.91
CA ASP A 235 16.54 -10.79 -18.64
C ASP A 235 16.25 -10.74 -20.15
N GLY A 236 16.31 -9.54 -20.75
CA GLY A 236 16.07 -9.32 -22.18
C GLY A 236 14.60 -9.30 -22.60
N LYS A 237 13.65 -9.55 -21.69
CA LYS A 237 12.20 -9.49 -21.94
C LYS A 237 11.63 -8.14 -21.54
N LYS A 238 10.64 -7.66 -22.29
CA LYS A 238 10.00 -6.34 -22.14
C LYS A 238 8.80 -6.42 -21.21
N TYR A 239 8.67 -5.47 -20.29
CA TYR A 239 7.59 -5.40 -19.31
C TYR A 239 6.98 -4.02 -19.22
N SER A 240 5.67 -3.97 -18.99
CA SER A 240 4.93 -2.73 -18.75
C SER A 240 4.60 -2.58 -17.27
N TRP A 241 4.79 -1.35 -16.77
CA TRP A 241 4.65 -0.96 -15.37
C TRP A 241 3.47 -0.04 -15.18
N ASN A 242 2.62 -0.31 -14.17
CA ASN A 242 1.49 0.56 -13.81
C ASN A 242 0.64 0.99 -15.02
N GLY A 243 0.46 0.10 -16.01
CA GLY A 243 -0.25 0.41 -17.25
C GLY A 243 -1.74 0.68 -17.04
N ILE A 244 -2.32 0.10 -16.01
CA ILE A 244 -3.71 0.28 -15.58
C ILE A 244 -3.68 0.85 -14.17
N ASN A 245 -4.29 2.03 -13.98
CA ASN A 245 -4.34 2.69 -12.68
C ASN A 245 -5.67 2.45 -11.96
N GLU A 246 -6.72 2.04 -12.67
CA GLU A 246 -8.02 1.78 -12.07
C GLU A 246 -8.32 0.29 -12.07
N ASN A 247 -8.71 -0.24 -10.90
CA ASN A 247 -9.08 -1.65 -10.74
C ASN A 247 -7.95 -2.66 -11.08
N PHE A 248 -6.67 -2.29 -10.86
CA PHE A 248 -5.53 -3.15 -11.19
C PHE A 248 -5.69 -4.60 -10.65
N ALA A 249 -6.19 -4.77 -9.44
CA ALA A 249 -6.36 -6.09 -8.85
C ALA A 249 -7.44 -6.93 -9.54
N THR A 250 -8.46 -6.29 -10.11
CA THR A 250 -9.65 -6.97 -10.67
C THR A 250 -9.75 -6.92 -12.19
N ASP A 251 -8.99 -6.04 -12.88
CA ASP A 251 -9.00 -5.97 -14.34
C ASP A 251 -8.22 -7.15 -14.95
N GLU A 252 -8.85 -7.95 -15.80
CA GLU A 252 -8.25 -9.11 -16.45
C GLU A 252 -6.98 -8.77 -17.26
N LYS A 253 -6.91 -7.56 -17.84
CA LYS A 253 -5.75 -7.13 -18.64
C LYS A 253 -4.52 -6.90 -17.77
N SER A 254 -4.70 -6.60 -16.50
CA SER A 254 -3.61 -6.30 -15.57
C SER A 254 -2.78 -7.52 -15.18
N VAL A 255 -3.28 -8.74 -15.40
CA VAL A 255 -2.53 -9.98 -15.11
C VAL A 255 -1.21 -10.08 -15.90
N SER A 256 -1.12 -9.39 -17.04
CA SER A 256 0.10 -9.32 -17.87
C SER A 256 0.98 -8.11 -17.57
N LEU A 257 0.59 -7.27 -16.63
CA LEU A 257 1.30 -6.05 -16.23
C LEU A 257 1.97 -6.25 -14.88
N ILE A 258 2.96 -5.40 -14.59
CA ILE A 258 3.58 -5.33 -13.28
C ILE A 258 3.04 -4.08 -12.58
N GLY A 259 2.38 -4.27 -11.44
CA GLY A 259 1.89 -3.18 -10.60
C GLY A 259 2.92 -2.68 -9.61
N SER A 260 2.66 -1.51 -9.03
CA SER A 260 3.42 -0.97 -7.91
C SER A 260 2.71 -1.22 -6.57
N VAL A 261 3.38 -0.87 -5.47
CA VAL A 261 2.76 -0.90 -4.14
C VAL A 261 1.45 -0.14 -4.09
N PHE A 262 1.34 1.00 -4.76
CA PHE A 262 0.12 1.82 -4.76
C PHE A 262 -1.04 1.24 -5.57
N THR A 263 -0.78 0.41 -6.58
CA THR A 263 -1.85 -0.22 -7.37
C THR A 263 -2.47 -1.43 -6.70
N CYS A 264 -1.77 -2.06 -5.74
CA CYS A 264 -2.29 -3.23 -5.01
C CYS A 264 -2.60 -2.93 -3.54
N GLN A 265 -2.24 -1.76 -3.03
CA GLN A 265 -2.53 -1.38 -1.64
C GLN A 265 -4.05 -1.26 -1.43
N GLY A 266 -4.54 -1.77 -0.30
CA GLY A 266 -5.99 -1.87 -0.05
C GLY A 266 -6.65 -3.12 -0.64
N TYR A 267 -5.95 -3.90 -1.50
CA TYR A 267 -6.46 -5.16 -2.04
C TYR A 267 -5.78 -6.37 -1.39
N ASP A 268 -6.54 -7.43 -1.23
CA ASP A 268 -6.05 -8.76 -0.92
C ASP A 268 -5.99 -9.56 -2.22
N LEU A 269 -4.83 -10.13 -2.51
CA LEU A 269 -4.61 -10.98 -3.68
C LEU A 269 -4.69 -12.45 -3.26
N ASN A 270 -5.22 -13.32 -4.12
CA ASN A 270 -5.07 -14.76 -3.92
C ASN A 270 -3.59 -15.14 -3.97
N TYR A 271 -2.87 -14.69 -5.00
CA TYR A 271 -1.43 -14.85 -5.15
C TYR A 271 -0.76 -13.53 -5.52
N ALA A 272 0.40 -13.27 -4.93
CA ALA A 272 1.26 -12.15 -5.28
C ALA A 272 2.57 -12.64 -5.89
N GLY A 273 2.88 -12.22 -7.12
CA GLY A 273 4.23 -12.32 -7.69
C GLY A 273 5.01 -11.06 -7.31
N VAL A 274 6.04 -11.18 -6.49
CA VAL A 274 6.80 -10.01 -6.00
C VAL A 274 8.17 -9.97 -6.67
N ILE A 275 8.44 -8.87 -7.41
CA ILE A 275 9.75 -8.63 -8.00
C ILE A 275 10.55 -7.73 -7.08
N PHE A 276 11.64 -8.27 -6.51
CA PHE A 276 12.69 -7.45 -5.89
C PHE A 276 13.49 -6.78 -7.01
N SER A 277 13.29 -5.49 -7.17
CA SER A 277 13.88 -4.70 -8.26
C SER A 277 15.26 -4.11 -7.89
N ASN A 278 15.76 -3.16 -8.66
CA ASN A 278 17.12 -2.65 -8.53
C ASN A 278 17.37 -1.75 -7.29
N ASP A 279 16.33 -1.44 -6.55
CA ASP A 279 16.37 -0.62 -5.32
C ASP A 279 16.75 -1.43 -4.06
N ILE A 280 16.96 -2.75 -4.20
CA ILE A 280 17.38 -3.65 -3.12
C ILE A 280 18.31 -4.75 -3.64
N ARG A 281 19.35 -5.11 -2.89
CA ARG A 281 20.34 -6.11 -3.25
C ARG A 281 20.94 -6.80 -2.04
N PHE A 282 21.66 -7.89 -2.23
CA PHE A 282 22.48 -8.53 -1.18
C PHE A 282 23.97 -8.21 -1.38
N ASN A 283 24.56 -7.58 -0.38
CA ASN A 283 26.00 -7.31 -0.34
C ASN A 283 26.72 -8.51 0.27
N LYS A 284 27.41 -9.31 -0.58
CA LYS A 284 28.14 -10.52 -0.16
C LYS A 284 29.30 -10.22 0.78
N GLU A 285 29.97 -9.07 0.62
CA GLU A 285 31.13 -8.71 1.45
C GLU A 285 30.69 -8.40 2.89
N LYS A 286 29.58 -7.70 3.03
CA LYS A 286 29.03 -7.33 4.35
C LYS A 286 28.07 -8.37 4.92
N GLY A 287 27.59 -9.31 4.10
CA GLY A 287 26.59 -10.31 4.50
C GLY A 287 25.21 -9.73 4.83
N VAL A 288 24.82 -8.61 4.22
CA VAL A 288 23.59 -7.87 4.53
C VAL A 288 22.77 -7.55 3.29
N ILE A 289 21.45 -7.41 3.48
CA ILE A 289 20.55 -6.82 2.47
C ILE A 289 20.74 -5.30 2.52
N GLU A 290 20.98 -4.69 1.37
CA GLU A 290 21.15 -3.24 1.23
C GLU A 290 20.06 -2.67 0.33
N CYS A 291 19.39 -1.61 0.77
CA CYS A 291 18.59 -0.76 -0.11
C CYS A 291 19.51 0.14 -0.92
N VAL A 292 19.10 0.45 -2.16
CA VAL A 292 19.81 1.31 -3.10
C VAL A 292 18.98 2.54 -3.43
N PRO A 293 19.00 3.61 -2.59
CA PRO A 293 18.15 4.79 -2.77
C PRO A 293 18.33 5.50 -4.10
N SER A 294 19.52 5.39 -4.73
CA SER A 294 19.78 5.93 -6.08
C SER A 294 18.96 5.24 -7.17
N SER A 295 18.58 3.98 -6.95
CA SER A 295 17.74 3.19 -7.85
C SER A 295 16.26 3.19 -7.47
N TYR A 296 15.84 3.99 -6.51
CA TYR A 296 14.44 4.17 -6.14
C TYR A 296 13.84 5.33 -6.94
N TYR A 297 12.86 5.07 -7.80
CA TYR A 297 12.33 6.01 -8.78
C TYR A 297 10.99 6.67 -8.40
N ASP A 298 10.49 6.46 -7.19
CA ASP A 298 9.34 7.23 -6.70
C ASP A 298 9.75 8.70 -6.46
N LYS A 299 9.41 9.56 -7.43
CA LYS A 299 9.72 11.00 -7.36
C LYS A 299 8.94 11.71 -6.26
N HIS A 300 7.75 11.23 -5.93
CA HIS A 300 6.89 11.84 -4.92
C HIS A 300 7.30 11.42 -3.52
N GLY A 301 7.67 10.16 -3.33
CA GLY A 301 8.18 9.65 -2.06
C GLY A 301 9.52 10.24 -1.65
N LYS A 302 10.34 10.68 -2.62
CA LYS A 302 11.67 11.28 -2.35
C LYS A 302 11.66 12.76 -1.98
N VAL A 303 10.57 13.48 -2.20
CA VAL A 303 10.55 14.94 -1.96
C VAL A 303 10.71 15.24 -0.47
N GLY A 304 11.83 15.91 -0.13
CA GLY A 304 12.14 16.32 1.25
C GLY A 304 12.44 15.18 2.23
N THR A 305 12.73 13.95 1.73
CA THR A 305 13.15 12.81 2.56
C THR A 305 14.67 12.71 2.62
N ASP A 306 15.20 12.33 3.79
CA ASP A 306 16.59 11.91 3.90
C ASP A 306 16.78 10.47 3.39
N VAL A 307 18.03 10.02 3.31
CA VAL A 307 18.39 8.69 2.82
C VAL A 307 17.82 7.58 3.72
N ASN A 308 17.79 7.78 5.03
CA ASN A 308 17.29 6.78 5.98
C ASN A 308 15.78 6.59 5.81
N LYS A 309 15.03 7.69 5.63
CA LYS A 309 13.60 7.61 5.33
C LYS A 309 13.34 6.89 4.00
N THR A 310 14.13 7.15 2.96
CA THR A 310 14.02 6.44 1.68
C THR A 310 14.28 4.94 1.84
N ILE A 311 15.26 4.54 2.64
CA ILE A 311 15.54 3.13 2.97
C ILE A 311 14.33 2.49 3.66
N GLU A 312 13.77 3.17 4.65
CA GLU A 312 12.58 2.68 5.36
C GLU A 312 11.38 2.52 4.41
N ASP A 313 11.15 3.47 3.50
CA ASP A 313 10.07 3.42 2.52
C ASP A 313 10.26 2.26 1.52
N ILE A 314 11.50 1.95 1.11
CA ILE A 314 11.80 0.77 0.28
C ILE A 314 11.45 -0.52 1.04
N ILE A 315 11.93 -0.66 2.28
CA ILE A 315 11.67 -1.84 3.10
C ILE A 315 10.16 -2.03 3.33
N ASN A 316 9.47 -0.97 3.71
CA ASN A 316 8.03 -1.01 3.95
C ASN A 316 7.24 -1.36 2.68
N SER A 317 7.66 -0.83 1.51
CA SER A 317 7.05 -1.19 0.23
C SER A 317 7.14 -2.70 -0.03
N TYR A 318 8.31 -3.31 0.17
CA TYR A 318 8.44 -4.77 0.00
C TYR A 318 7.65 -5.55 1.04
N LEU A 319 7.60 -5.11 2.29
CA LEU A 319 6.76 -5.74 3.32
C LEU A 319 5.28 -5.71 2.95
N VAL A 320 4.80 -4.58 2.45
CA VAL A 320 3.42 -4.47 1.93
C VAL A 320 3.18 -5.44 0.79
N LEU A 321 4.08 -5.52 -0.20
CA LEU A 321 3.95 -6.41 -1.36
C LEU A 321 3.97 -7.89 -0.96
N LEU A 322 4.90 -8.29 -0.10
CA LEU A 322 5.05 -9.66 0.39
C LEU A 322 3.84 -10.15 1.19
N THR A 323 3.06 -9.23 1.75
CA THR A 323 1.88 -9.54 2.56
C THR A 323 0.56 -9.42 1.80
N ARG A 324 0.59 -9.23 0.47
CA ARG A 324 -0.64 -9.14 -0.35
C ARG A 324 -1.23 -10.49 -0.72
N GLY A 325 -0.40 -11.52 -0.91
CA GLY A 325 -0.86 -12.86 -1.32
C GLY A 325 -1.42 -13.64 -0.14
N MET A 326 -2.74 -13.83 -0.09
CA MET A 326 -3.39 -14.58 1.00
C MET A 326 -3.00 -16.07 1.02
N LYS A 327 -2.91 -16.70 -0.16
CA LYS A 327 -2.68 -18.14 -0.35
C LYS A 327 -1.23 -18.46 -0.74
N GLY A 328 -0.54 -17.50 -1.37
CA GLY A 328 0.85 -17.71 -1.77
C GLY A 328 1.54 -16.45 -2.27
N THR A 329 2.87 -16.48 -2.17
CA THR A 329 3.76 -15.45 -2.71
C THR A 329 4.86 -16.10 -3.53
N TYR A 330 4.98 -15.66 -4.79
CA TYR A 330 6.05 -16.02 -5.70
C TYR A 330 7.05 -14.89 -5.82
N ILE A 331 8.33 -15.18 -5.79
CA ILE A 331 9.38 -14.17 -5.75
C ILE A 331 10.31 -14.31 -6.96
N TYR A 332 10.67 -13.17 -7.54
CA TYR A 332 11.80 -13.02 -8.43
C TYR A 332 12.69 -11.87 -7.94
N CYS A 333 14.02 -12.02 -8.04
CA CYS A 333 14.99 -10.98 -7.67
C CYS A 333 15.81 -10.59 -8.90
N CYS A 334 15.89 -9.29 -9.19
CA CYS A 334 16.80 -8.76 -10.21
C CYS A 334 18.27 -8.92 -9.79
N ASP A 335 18.57 -8.76 -8.49
CA ASP A 335 19.90 -9.03 -7.95
C ASP A 335 20.12 -10.53 -7.73
N LYS A 336 21.10 -11.09 -8.45
CA LYS A 336 21.42 -12.52 -8.37
C LYS A 336 21.88 -12.95 -6.97
N ASN A 337 22.62 -12.08 -6.27
CA ASN A 337 23.12 -12.40 -4.93
C ASN A 337 21.99 -12.44 -3.92
N LEU A 338 21.03 -11.52 -4.03
CA LEU A 338 19.81 -11.53 -3.21
C LEU A 338 18.98 -12.80 -3.48
N LYS A 339 18.83 -13.20 -4.75
CA LYS A 339 18.12 -14.43 -5.11
C LYS A 339 18.76 -15.66 -4.45
N GLU A 340 20.08 -15.80 -4.59
CA GLU A 340 20.83 -16.91 -3.98
C GLU A 340 20.69 -16.90 -2.44
N TYR A 341 20.82 -15.72 -1.83
CA TYR A 341 20.69 -15.57 -0.38
C TYR A 341 19.29 -15.97 0.11
N LEU A 342 18.23 -15.52 -0.57
CA LEU A 342 16.87 -15.90 -0.20
C LEU A 342 16.61 -17.40 -0.41
N LYS A 343 17.13 -18.01 -1.49
CA LYS A 343 17.05 -19.47 -1.67
C LYS A 343 17.75 -20.27 -0.55
N GLN A 344 18.84 -19.75 -0.01
CA GLN A 344 19.49 -20.37 1.16
C GLN A 344 18.62 -20.24 2.41
N LYS A 345 18.01 -19.06 2.64
CA LYS A 345 17.19 -18.79 3.83
C LYS A 345 15.87 -19.56 3.86
N PHE A 346 15.23 -19.70 2.70
CA PHE A 346 13.93 -20.36 2.58
C PHE A 346 14.03 -21.85 2.17
N GLY A 347 15.24 -22.39 1.99
CA GLY A 347 15.49 -23.72 1.46
C GLY A 347 15.19 -23.83 -0.04
N LYS A 348 15.56 -24.97 -0.65
CA LYS A 348 15.25 -25.20 -2.06
C LYS A 348 13.72 -25.26 -2.25
N THR A 349 13.21 -24.31 -2.99
CA THR A 349 11.82 -24.35 -3.50
C THR A 349 11.82 -25.29 -4.70
N ASN A 350 11.37 -26.53 -4.49
CA ASN A 350 11.10 -27.44 -5.61
C ASN A 350 9.87 -27.01 -6.37
#